data_721c8baf1852d0231554b892ab1b7067
#
_entry.id   721c8baf1852d0231554b892ab1b7067
#
_cell.length_a   1.000
_cell.length_b   1.000
_cell.length_c   1.000
_cell.angle_alpha   90.00
_cell.angle_beta   90.00
_cell.angle_gamma   90.00
#
_symmetry.space_group_name_H-M   'P 1'
#
loop_
_entity.id
_entity.type
_entity.pdbx_description
1 polymer ?
#
loop_
_entity_poly.entity_id
_entity_poly.type
_entity_poly.pdbx_seq_one_letter_code
_entity_poly.pdbx_strand_id
1 'polypeptide(L)'
;MFGLFKSGKKSGKPKILIVDDEPDYVATIQQHLEWSNYQTAVAVNGQEGLEKAASEQPDLILLDTNMPVMNGHETLEHLSKDPQLKNIPVIMVTAACEMDDIATASSFGVVDYIAKPFDFAELKEKIANALAGKKALSGV
;
A
#
# COMPACT_ATOMS: atom_id res chain seq x y z
N MET A 1 -20.84 8.86 19.53
CA MET A 1 -20.44 8.54 19.04
C MET A 1 -20.23 8.35 18.39
N PHE A 2 -20.09 8.14 18.53
CA PHE A 2 -19.61 7.81 17.95
C PHE A 2 -19.38 7.45 17.08
N GLY A 3 -19.74 7.28 17.16
CA GLY A 3 -19.36 6.66 16.29
C GLY A 3 -19.05 6.83 15.61
N LEU A 4 -18.70 6.96 15.69
CA LEU A 4 -18.19 6.99 15.07
C LEU A 4 -17.62 6.75 14.42
N PHE A 5 -17.40 6.52 14.48
CA PHE A 5 -16.70 6.16 13.97
C PHE A 5 -16.54 5.51 13.23
N LYS A 6 -16.58 5.11 13.49
CA LYS A 6 -16.38 4.33 12.91
C LYS A 6 -15.72 4.25 11.76
N SER A 7 -15.48 4.41 11.36
CA SER A 7 -14.69 4.19 10.21
C SER A 7 -13.22 4.39 10.55
N GLY A 8 -12.33 3.90 9.75
CA GLY A 8 -10.91 4.00 10.02
C GLY A 8 -10.32 5.40 9.88
N LYS A 9 -11.12 6.37 9.51
CA LYS A 9 -10.64 7.71 9.21
C LYS A 9 -10.83 8.69 10.34
N LYS A 10 -11.06 8.22 11.54
CA LYS A 10 -11.42 9.11 12.64
C LYS A 10 -10.37 10.14 12.96
N SER A 11 -9.09 9.85 12.78
CA SER A 11 -8.04 10.81 13.07
C SER A 11 -7.81 11.80 11.95
N GLY A 12 -8.41 11.59 10.79
CA GLY A 12 -8.15 12.39 9.60
C GLY A 12 -6.85 12.09 8.91
N LYS A 13 -6.03 11.20 9.44
CA LYS A 13 -4.76 10.81 8.82
C LYS A 13 -4.99 9.65 7.87
N PRO A 14 -4.45 9.72 6.65
CA PRO A 14 -4.51 8.56 5.76
C PRO A 14 -3.77 7.38 6.36
N LYS A 15 -4.29 6.19 6.11
CA LYS A 15 -3.70 4.95 6.60
C LYS A 15 -3.00 4.23 5.46
N ILE A 16 -1.75 3.85 5.70
CA ILE A 16 -0.93 3.12 4.73
C ILE A 16 -0.73 1.71 5.24
N LEU A 17 -1.12 0.71 4.45
CA LEU A 17 -0.83 -0.68 4.77
C LEU A 17 0.48 -1.06 4.10
N ILE A 18 1.44 -1.53 4.90
CA ILE A 18 2.76 -1.96 4.42
C ILE A 18 2.78 -3.48 4.40
N VAL A 19 2.90 -4.07 3.23
CA VAL A 19 2.94 -5.53 3.07
C VAL A 19 4.35 -5.92 2.65
N ASP A 20 5.13 -6.42 3.61
CA ASP A 20 6.54 -6.71 3.43
C ASP A 20 6.99 -7.63 4.57
N ASP A 21 7.86 -8.58 4.27
CA ASP A 21 8.28 -9.60 5.25
C ASP A 21 9.60 -9.27 5.95
N GLU A 22 10.19 -8.10 5.70
CA GLU A 22 11.46 -7.72 6.30
C GLU A 22 11.22 -6.78 7.49
N PRO A 23 11.28 -7.28 8.74
CA PRO A 23 10.85 -6.47 9.90
C PRO A 23 11.61 -5.17 10.10
N ASP A 24 12.93 -5.18 9.90
CA ASP A 24 13.72 -3.96 10.10
C ASP A 24 13.38 -2.89 9.09
N TYR A 25 13.19 -3.32 7.84
CA TYR A 25 12.84 -2.40 6.76
C TYR A 25 11.47 -1.80 7.00
N VAL A 26 10.51 -2.66 7.39
CA VAL A 26 9.16 -2.23 7.69
C VAL A 26 9.13 -1.23 8.83
N ALA A 27 9.88 -1.51 9.91
CA ALA A 27 9.92 -0.61 11.07
C ALA A 27 10.42 0.77 10.67
N THR A 28 11.43 0.83 9.81
CA THR A 28 11.97 2.09 9.33
C THR A 28 10.95 2.86 8.49
N ILE A 29 10.25 2.16 7.60
CA ILE A 29 9.20 2.78 6.79
C ILE A 29 8.09 3.31 7.68
N GLN A 30 7.64 2.51 8.65
CA GLN A 30 6.59 2.95 9.56
C GLN A 30 6.97 4.24 10.27
N GLN A 31 8.19 4.30 10.79
CA GLN A 31 8.63 5.46 11.53
C GLN A 31 8.60 6.73 10.67
N HIS A 32 9.11 6.63 9.44
CA HIS A 32 9.11 7.77 8.53
C HIS A 32 7.70 8.20 8.16
N LEU A 33 6.81 7.23 7.93
CA LEU A 33 5.44 7.57 7.55
C LEU A 33 4.68 8.19 8.72
N GLU A 34 4.89 7.69 9.92
CA GLU A 34 4.23 8.25 11.10
C GLU A 34 4.72 9.67 11.38
N TRP A 35 6.00 9.93 11.17
CA TRP A 35 6.53 11.30 11.26
C TRP A 35 5.92 12.21 10.21
N SER A 36 5.44 11.66 9.11
CA SER A 36 4.81 12.43 8.03
C SER A 36 3.29 12.48 8.15
N ASN A 37 2.77 12.13 9.33
CA ASN A 37 1.34 12.21 9.64
C ASN A 37 0.47 11.18 8.92
N TYR A 38 1.02 10.00 8.67
CA TYR A 38 0.24 8.86 8.20
C TYR A 38 0.02 7.86 9.33
N GLN A 39 -1.11 7.17 9.30
CA GLN A 39 -1.28 5.97 10.12
C GLN A 39 -0.70 4.80 9.34
N THR A 40 -0.21 3.78 10.04
CA THR A 40 0.34 2.61 9.38
C THR A 40 -0.26 1.32 9.93
N ALA A 41 -0.35 0.32 9.09
CA ALA A 41 -0.63 -1.05 9.47
C ALA A 41 0.36 -1.92 8.70
N VAL A 42 0.65 -3.11 9.20
CA VAL A 42 1.69 -3.97 8.62
C VAL A 42 1.15 -5.38 8.43
N ALA A 43 1.49 -5.98 7.30
CA ALA A 43 1.26 -7.39 7.03
C ALA A 43 2.58 -7.99 6.57
N VAL A 44 2.85 -9.23 6.94
CA VAL A 44 4.16 -9.86 6.71
C VAL A 44 4.17 -10.76 5.47
N ASN A 45 3.03 -10.95 4.84
CA ASN A 45 2.94 -11.68 3.57
C ASN A 45 1.66 -11.27 2.86
N GLY A 46 1.47 -11.77 1.63
CA GLY A 46 0.32 -11.39 0.83
C GLY A 46 -1.01 -11.82 1.43
N GLN A 47 -1.05 -13.02 2.03
CA GLN A 47 -2.30 -13.51 2.63
C GLN A 47 -2.74 -12.59 3.77
N GLU A 48 -1.82 -12.25 4.66
CA GLU A 48 -2.11 -11.32 5.75
C GLU A 48 -2.44 -9.94 5.19
N GLY A 49 -1.79 -9.55 4.09
CA GLY A 49 -2.06 -8.29 3.41
C GLY A 49 -3.50 -8.18 2.96
N LEU A 50 -4.04 -9.26 2.38
CA LEU A 50 -5.44 -9.26 1.96
C LEU A 50 -6.39 -9.15 3.16
N GLU A 51 -6.07 -9.86 4.23
CA GLU A 51 -6.88 -9.83 5.45
C GLU A 51 -6.88 -8.44 6.07
N LYS A 52 -5.71 -7.82 6.14
CA LYS A 52 -5.59 -6.49 6.71
C LYS A 52 -6.18 -5.41 5.83
N ALA A 53 -6.10 -5.57 4.51
CA ALA A 53 -6.76 -4.63 3.62
C ALA A 53 -8.27 -4.61 3.88
N ALA A 54 -8.85 -5.78 4.10
CA ALA A 54 -10.28 -5.88 4.38
C ALA A 54 -10.63 -5.29 5.75
N SER A 55 -9.83 -5.59 6.78
CA SER A 55 -10.17 -5.17 8.15
C SER A 55 -9.77 -3.73 8.43
N GLU A 56 -8.65 -3.25 7.90
CA GLU A 56 -8.13 -1.92 8.18
C GLU A 56 -8.62 -0.85 7.21
N GLN A 57 -9.04 -1.26 6.03
CA GLN A 57 -9.51 -0.35 4.97
C GLN A 57 -8.52 0.79 4.74
N PRO A 58 -7.28 0.47 4.35
CA PRO A 58 -6.26 1.51 4.18
C PRO A 58 -6.57 2.40 2.99
N ASP A 59 -5.96 3.57 2.99
CA ASP A 59 -6.07 4.51 1.89
C ASP A 59 -5.08 4.20 0.77
N LEU A 60 -4.05 3.44 1.09
CA LEU A 60 -3.02 3.05 0.13
C LEU A 60 -2.28 1.82 0.65
N ILE A 61 -1.83 0.98 -0.27
CA ILE A 61 -1.03 -0.21 0.05
C ILE A 61 0.35 -0.08 -0.58
N LEU A 62 1.39 -0.26 0.25
CA LEU A 62 2.75 -0.47 -0.24
C LEU A 62 2.97 -1.97 -0.27
N LEU A 63 3.20 -2.52 -1.44
CA LEU A 63 3.21 -3.97 -1.63
C LEU A 63 4.55 -4.44 -2.18
N ASP A 64 5.28 -5.19 -1.37
CA ASP A 64 6.54 -5.80 -1.81
C ASP A 64 6.26 -6.87 -2.85
N THR A 65 7.08 -6.95 -3.88
CA THR A 65 6.91 -7.96 -4.93
C THR A 65 7.36 -9.34 -4.50
N ASN A 66 8.27 -9.43 -3.55
CA ASN A 66 8.97 -10.69 -3.27
C ASN A 66 8.78 -11.11 -1.82
N MET A 67 7.79 -11.95 -1.57
CA MET A 67 7.43 -12.41 -0.23
C MET A 67 7.12 -13.91 -0.23
N PRO A 68 7.25 -14.57 0.94
CA PRO A 68 6.84 -15.96 1.05
C PRO A 68 5.30 -16.09 1.08
N VAL A 69 4.82 -17.28 0.95
CA VAL A 69 3.40 -17.67 1.02
C VAL A 69 2.62 -17.18 -0.19
N MET A 70 2.56 -15.87 -0.38
CA MET A 70 1.89 -15.26 -1.54
C MET A 70 2.72 -14.03 -1.91
N ASN A 71 3.28 -14.02 -3.12
CA ASN A 71 4.12 -12.90 -3.55
C ASN A 71 3.26 -11.68 -3.91
N GLY A 72 3.94 -10.56 -4.20
CA GLY A 72 3.25 -9.31 -4.47
C GLY A 72 2.34 -9.37 -5.68
N HIS A 73 2.74 -10.06 -6.74
CA HIS A 73 1.92 -10.15 -7.95
C HIS A 73 0.65 -10.95 -7.70
N GLU A 74 0.76 -12.04 -6.97
CA GLU A 74 -0.41 -12.84 -6.59
C GLU A 74 -1.36 -12.05 -5.70
N THR A 75 -0.79 -11.32 -4.74
CA THR A 75 -1.57 -10.46 -3.85
C THR A 75 -2.31 -9.41 -4.65
N LEU A 76 -1.62 -8.77 -5.58
CA LEU A 76 -2.21 -7.73 -6.42
C LEU A 76 -3.36 -8.26 -7.25
N GLU A 77 -3.20 -9.47 -7.77
CA GLU A 77 -4.27 -10.10 -8.55
C GLU A 77 -5.52 -10.31 -7.69
N HIS A 78 -5.33 -10.81 -6.46
CA HIS A 78 -6.47 -10.99 -5.55
C HIS A 78 -7.12 -9.66 -5.20
N LEU A 79 -6.32 -8.63 -4.94
CA LEU A 79 -6.86 -7.29 -4.63
C LEU A 79 -7.71 -6.79 -5.79
N SER A 80 -7.24 -6.98 -7.01
CA SER A 80 -7.92 -6.45 -8.21
C SER A 80 -9.25 -7.12 -8.47
N LYS A 81 -9.44 -8.32 -7.96
CA LYS A 81 -10.67 -9.08 -8.17
C LYS A 81 -11.70 -8.91 -7.05
N ASP A 82 -11.31 -8.28 -5.95
CA ASP A 82 -12.21 -8.09 -4.82
C ASP A 82 -12.93 -6.74 -4.96
N PRO A 83 -14.26 -6.73 -5.05
CA PRO A 83 -14.99 -5.46 -5.25
C PRO A 83 -14.76 -4.45 -4.15
N GLN A 84 -14.44 -4.89 -2.94
CA GLN A 84 -14.20 -3.97 -1.82
C GLN A 84 -12.78 -3.46 -1.78
N LEU A 85 -11.82 -4.14 -2.43
CA LEU A 85 -10.40 -3.82 -2.32
C LEU A 85 -9.82 -3.24 -3.60
N LYS A 86 -10.47 -3.47 -4.74
CA LYS A 86 -9.88 -3.16 -6.05
C LYS A 86 -9.60 -1.68 -6.26
N ASN A 87 -10.26 -0.81 -5.51
CA ASN A 87 -10.10 0.62 -5.69
C ASN A 87 -9.05 1.23 -4.76
N ILE A 88 -8.44 0.41 -3.89
CA ILE A 88 -7.36 0.89 -3.03
C ILE A 88 -6.11 1.04 -3.89
N PRO A 89 -5.51 2.23 -3.97
CA PRO A 89 -4.29 2.40 -4.77
C PRO A 89 -3.13 1.59 -4.21
N VAL A 90 -2.35 0.97 -5.10
CA VAL A 90 -1.22 0.13 -4.73
C VAL A 90 0.04 0.70 -5.36
N ILE A 91 1.07 0.88 -4.54
CA ILE A 91 2.42 1.17 -5.00
C ILE A 91 3.23 -0.11 -4.82
N MET A 92 3.78 -0.64 -5.91
CA MET A 92 4.63 -1.82 -5.84
C MET A 92 6.04 -1.41 -5.43
N VAL A 93 6.59 -2.11 -4.44
CA VAL A 93 7.96 -1.92 -3.99
C VAL A 93 8.77 -3.11 -4.48
N THR A 94 9.75 -2.90 -5.34
CA THR A 94 10.40 -3.98 -6.05
C THR A 94 11.91 -3.76 -6.10
N ALA A 95 12.68 -4.85 -6.22
CA ALA A 95 14.11 -4.72 -6.48
C ALA A 95 14.30 -4.11 -7.87
N ALA A 96 15.34 -3.29 -8.02
CA ALA A 96 15.59 -2.62 -9.30
C ALA A 96 15.68 -3.60 -10.46
N CYS A 97 16.22 -4.79 -10.22
CA CYS A 97 16.36 -5.80 -11.27
C CYS A 97 15.02 -6.42 -11.70
N GLU A 98 13.95 -6.17 -10.94
CA GLU A 98 12.62 -6.70 -11.25
C GLU A 98 11.71 -5.68 -11.89
N MET A 99 12.21 -4.50 -12.20
CA MET A 99 11.38 -3.44 -12.81
C MET A 99 10.84 -3.81 -14.19
N ASP A 100 11.38 -4.85 -14.81
CA ASP A 100 10.89 -5.33 -16.10
C ASP A 100 9.48 -5.91 -16.02
N ASP A 101 9.02 -6.24 -14.81
CA ASP A 101 7.68 -6.80 -14.61
C ASP A 101 6.59 -5.73 -14.49
N ILE A 102 6.94 -4.47 -14.67
CA ILE A 102 6.02 -3.35 -14.53
C ILE A 102 4.78 -3.50 -15.42
N ALA A 103 4.97 -3.89 -16.68
CA ALA A 103 3.86 -4.00 -17.62
C ALA A 103 2.81 -5.00 -17.13
N THR A 104 3.24 -6.13 -16.57
CA THR A 104 2.33 -7.14 -16.05
C THR A 104 1.55 -6.61 -14.85
N ALA A 105 2.24 -6.00 -13.91
CA ALA A 105 1.61 -5.48 -12.70
C ALA A 105 0.65 -4.33 -13.02
N SER A 106 0.98 -3.49 -14.02
CA SER A 106 0.11 -2.38 -14.42
C SER A 106 -1.28 -2.85 -14.82
N SER A 107 -1.41 -4.07 -15.35
CA SER A 107 -2.70 -4.58 -15.78
C SER A 107 -3.66 -4.80 -14.62
N PHE A 108 -3.15 -4.81 -13.38
CA PHE A 108 -3.99 -5.02 -12.19
C PHE A 108 -4.22 -3.72 -11.39
N GLY A 109 -3.95 -2.56 -11.98
CA GLY A 109 -4.32 -1.30 -11.33
C GLY A 109 -3.30 -0.72 -10.37
N VAL A 110 -2.04 -1.08 -10.51
CA VAL A 110 -0.95 -0.45 -9.75
C VAL A 110 -0.84 1.00 -10.18
N VAL A 111 -0.74 1.91 -9.20
CA VAL A 111 -0.66 3.34 -9.53
C VAL A 111 0.77 3.85 -9.63
N ASP A 112 1.74 3.16 -9.03
CA ASP A 112 3.13 3.55 -9.12
C ASP A 112 4.03 2.41 -8.67
N TYR A 113 5.33 2.57 -8.89
CA TYR A 113 6.38 1.63 -8.53
C TYR A 113 7.50 2.39 -7.87
N ILE A 114 8.20 1.73 -6.94
CA ILE A 114 9.42 2.26 -6.38
C ILE A 114 10.44 1.14 -6.23
N ALA A 115 11.68 1.38 -6.62
CA ALA A 115 12.72 0.38 -6.56
C ALA A 115 13.47 0.44 -5.24
N LYS A 116 13.74 -0.72 -4.64
CA LYS A 116 14.59 -0.81 -3.45
C LYS A 116 16.06 -0.83 -3.87
N PRO A 117 16.93 -0.16 -3.15
CA PRO A 117 16.62 0.79 -2.08
C PRO A 117 16.13 2.13 -2.65
N PHE A 118 15.30 2.81 -1.88
CA PHE A 118 14.80 4.13 -2.26
C PHE A 118 15.08 5.13 -1.14
N ASP A 119 15.01 6.43 -1.42
CA ASP A 119 15.01 7.39 -0.35
C ASP A 119 13.58 7.75 0.06
N PHE A 120 13.43 8.21 1.30
CA PHE A 120 12.10 8.44 1.84
C PHE A 120 11.42 9.67 1.22
N ALA A 121 12.20 10.59 0.67
CA ALA A 121 11.61 11.73 -0.05
C ALA A 121 10.87 11.24 -1.29
N GLU A 122 11.47 10.30 -2.02
CA GLU A 122 10.83 9.71 -3.19
C GLU A 122 9.58 8.95 -2.80
N LEU A 123 9.65 8.13 -1.75
CA LEU A 123 8.50 7.36 -1.28
C LEU A 123 7.35 8.29 -0.89
N LYS A 124 7.65 9.32 -0.11
CA LYS A 124 6.61 10.25 0.36
C LYS A 124 5.96 10.99 -0.79
N GLU A 125 6.74 11.36 -1.81
CA GLU A 125 6.19 12.04 -2.97
C GLU A 125 5.22 11.12 -3.73
N LYS A 126 5.62 9.86 -3.93
CA LYS A 126 4.76 8.90 -4.63
C LYS A 126 3.49 8.61 -3.85
N ILE A 127 3.59 8.50 -2.53
CA ILE A 127 2.40 8.30 -1.69
C ILE A 127 1.46 9.50 -1.80
N ALA A 128 2.00 10.72 -1.68
CA ALA A 128 1.18 11.92 -1.75
C ALA A 128 0.47 12.02 -3.10
N ASN A 129 1.17 11.71 -4.19
CA ASN A 129 0.58 11.74 -5.51
C ASN A 129 -0.52 10.69 -5.68
N ALA A 130 -0.30 9.49 -5.15
CA ALA A 130 -1.29 8.41 -5.23
C ALA A 130 -2.55 8.76 -4.44
N LEU A 131 -2.39 9.33 -3.26
CA LEU A 131 -3.53 9.73 -2.43
C LEU A 131 -4.29 10.90 -3.06
N ALA A 132 -3.58 11.83 -3.68
CA ALA A 132 -4.22 12.96 -4.37
C ALA A 132 -5.02 12.48 -5.58
N GLY A 133 -4.49 11.50 -6.31
CA GLY A 133 -5.19 10.91 -7.45
C GLY A 133 -6.48 10.22 -7.02
N LYS A 134 -6.42 9.45 -5.95
CA LYS A 134 -7.60 8.79 -5.40
C LYS A 134 -8.65 9.82 -4.98
N LYS A 135 -8.22 10.88 -4.29
CA LYS A 135 -9.10 11.92 -3.83
C LYS A 135 -9.76 12.65 -4.99
N ALA A 136 -8.99 12.95 -6.04
CA ALA A 136 -9.52 13.61 -7.22
C ALA A 136 -10.58 12.75 -7.91
N LEU A 137 -10.32 11.46 -8.03
CA LEU A 137 -11.30 10.54 -8.61
C LEU A 137 -12.56 10.45 -7.78
N SER A 138 -12.43 10.44 -6.45
CA SER A 138 -13.59 10.37 -5.56
C SER A 138 -14.37 11.66 -5.57
N GLY A 139 -13.72 12.77 -5.82
CA GLY A 139 -14.35 14.08 -5.78
C GLY A 139 -15.14 14.42 -7.02
N VAL A 140 -15.03 13.57 -8.03
CA VAL A 140 -15.76 13.78 -9.30
C VAL A 140 -17.16 13.12 -9.30
#